data_a37f5b761a0667bba426340c0bcc7fea
#
_entry.id   a37f5b761a0667bba426340c0bcc7fea
#
_cell.length_a   1.000
_cell.length_b   1.000
_cell.length_c   1.000
_cell.angle_alpha   90.00
_cell.angle_beta   90.00
_cell.angle_gamma   90.00
#
_symmetry.space_group_name_H-M   'P 1'
#
loop_
_entity.id
_entity.type
_entity.pdbx_description
1 polymer ?
#
loop_
_entity_poly.entity_id
_entity_poly.type
_entity_poly.pdbx_seq_one_letter_code
_entity_poly.pdbx_strand_id
1 'polypeptide(L)'
;NGNAVTMAAGLAAMECYDQDAVDHVNGLGRLFAEEVRNIYHRLGLNMKVSGEGSIYNILFTDKEVRNYRDVAASHEELNKLLYMLLLTKGVFNAERGMFCMSTAMEEADVRFGLQQVETALTQMLPVIEEIGPELIL
;
A
#
# COMPACT_ATOMS: atom_id res chain seq x y z
N ASN A 1 -3.74 -31.26 4.54
CA ASN A 1 -3.81 -30.77 3.17
C ASN A 1 -4.53 -31.83 2.35
N GLY A 2 -5.43 -31.43 1.43
CA GLY A 2 -6.26 -32.37 0.65
C GLY A 2 -7.68 -32.55 1.19
N ASN A 3 -8.16 -31.64 2.05
CA ASN A 3 -9.56 -31.63 2.48
C ASN A 3 -10.46 -31.31 1.27
N ALA A 4 -11.41 -32.21 0.97
CA ALA A 4 -12.27 -32.12 -0.20
C ALA A 4 -13.11 -30.81 -0.23
N VAL A 5 -13.58 -30.34 0.92
CA VAL A 5 -14.35 -29.10 1.03
C VAL A 5 -13.46 -27.88 0.69
N THR A 6 -12.24 -27.84 1.22
CA THR A 6 -11.28 -26.77 0.92
C THR A 6 -10.88 -26.76 -0.57
N MET A 7 -10.71 -27.94 -1.18
CA MET A 7 -10.40 -28.06 -2.60
C MET A 7 -11.57 -27.59 -3.48
N ALA A 8 -12.80 -28.00 -3.14
CA ALA A 8 -14.00 -27.56 -3.87
C ALA A 8 -14.21 -26.05 -3.75
N ALA A 9 -14.05 -25.48 -2.54
CA ALA A 9 -14.13 -24.04 -2.33
C ALA A 9 -13.03 -23.28 -3.09
N GLY A 10 -11.80 -23.82 -3.11
CA GLY A 10 -10.69 -23.27 -3.89
C GLY A 10 -10.96 -23.26 -5.39
N LEU A 11 -11.52 -24.35 -5.92
CA LEU A 11 -11.91 -24.44 -7.34
C LEU A 11 -12.96 -23.37 -7.67
N ALA A 12 -14.03 -23.30 -6.88
CA ALA A 12 -15.09 -22.30 -7.08
C ALA A 12 -14.56 -20.86 -7.01
N ALA A 13 -13.64 -20.57 -6.08
CA ALA A 13 -13.00 -19.26 -5.99
C ALA A 13 -12.17 -18.94 -7.24
N MET A 14 -11.43 -19.94 -7.79
CA MET A 14 -10.66 -19.75 -9.02
C MET A 14 -11.53 -19.58 -10.26
N GLU A 15 -12.70 -20.22 -10.31
CA GLU A 15 -13.69 -20.03 -11.38
C GLU A 15 -14.30 -18.62 -11.38
N CYS A 16 -14.41 -17.98 -10.19
CA CYS A 16 -14.85 -16.59 -10.04
C CYS A 16 -13.73 -15.55 -10.28
N TYR A 17 -12.46 -15.97 -10.26
CA TYR A 17 -11.31 -15.08 -10.44
C TYR A 17 -10.82 -15.16 -11.88
N ASP A 18 -11.63 -14.62 -12.79
CA ASP A 18 -11.38 -14.58 -14.22
C ASP A 18 -10.50 -13.37 -14.63
N GLN A 19 -10.32 -13.18 -15.94
CA GLN A 19 -9.48 -12.10 -16.47
C GLN A 19 -10.04 -10.71 -16.11
N ASP A 20 -11.37 -10.57 -16.09
CA ASP A 20 -12.01 -9.28 -15.75
C ASP A 20 -11.74 -8.93 -14.27
N ALA A 21 -11.82 -9.91 -13.38
CA ALA A 21 -11.48 -9.75 -11.96
C ALA A 21 -10.00 -9.37 -11.76
N VAL A 22 -9.09 -10.00 -12.52
CA VAL A 22 -7.65 -9.68 -12.51
C VAL A 22 -7.41 -8.25 -13.00
N ASP A 23 -8.03 -7.87 -14.12
CA ASP A 23 -7.88 -6.54 -14.70
C ASP A 23 -8.44 -5.45 -13.78
N HIS A 24 -9.56 -5.73 -13.11
CA HIS A 24 -10.17 -4.86 -12.12
C HIS A 24 -9.21 -4.58 -10.94
N VAL A 25 -8.73 -5.63 -10.24
CA VAL A 25 -7.84 -5.42 -9.08
C VAL A 25 -6.51 -4.79 -9.45
N ASN A 26 -5.97 -5.13 -10.64
CA ASN A 26 -4.76 -4.50 -11.14
C ASN A 26 -4.98 -3.02 -11.52
N GLY A 27 -6.18 -2.69 -12.01
CA GLY A 27 -6.60 -1.30 -12.23
C GLY A 27 -6.61 -0.49 -10.95
N LEU A 28 -7.23 -1.03 -9.88
CA LEU A 28 -7.23 -0.42 -8.55
C LEU A 28 -5.82 -0.25 -7.99
N GLY A 29 -4.96 -1.24 -8.17
CA GLY A 29 -3.57 -1.17 -7.73
C GLY A 29 -2.77 -0.08 -8.46
N ARG A 30 -2.92 0.05 -9.77
CA ARG A 30 -2.29 1.16 -10.54
C ARG A 30 -2.78 2.52 -10.05
N LEU A 31 -4.10 2.70 -9.89
CA LEU A 31 -4.68 3.91 -9.33
C LEU A 31 -4.06 4.26 -7.98
N PHE A 32 -3.98 3.28 -7.08
CA PHE A 32 -3.37 3.47 -5.76
C PHE A 32 -1.91 3.94 -5.88
N ALA A 33 -1.10 3.26 -6.67
CA ALA A 33 0.32 3.57 -6.80
C ALA A 33 0.58 4.95 -7.43
N GLU A 34 -0.20 5.33 -8.43
CA GLU A 34 -0.10 6.63 -9.09
C GLU A 34 -0.49 7.76 -8.13
N GLU A 35 -1.61 7.61 -7.42
CA GLU A 35 -2.07 8.62 -6.48
C GLU A 35 -1.16 8.75 -5.25
N VAL A 36 -0.57 7.67 -4.75
CA VAL A 36 0.42 7.75 -3.67
C VAL A 36 1.65 8.56 -4.11
N ARG A 37 2.13 8.39 -5.35
CA ARG A 37 3.23 9.22 -5.90
C ARG A 37 2.82 10.69 -5.99
N ASN A 38 1.57 10.97 -6.40
CA ASN A 38 1.03 12.33 -6.43
C ASN A 38 0.96 12.94 -5.02
N ILE A 39 0.56 12.16 -4.01
CA ILE A 39 0.58 12.59 -2.60
C ILE A 39 2.00 12.94 -2.17
N TYR A 40 2.99 12.10 -2.46
CA TYR A 40 4.40 12.40 -2.13
C TYR A 40 4.84 13.72 -2.75
N HIS A 41 4.55 13.92 -4.03
CA HIS A 41 4.90 15.17 -4.71
C HIS A 41 4.22 16.39 -4.07
N ARG A 42 2.92 16.30 -3.72
CA ARG A 42 2.20 17.41 -3.06
C ARG A 42 2.73 17.73 -1.67
N LEU A 43 3.19 16.73 -0.94
CA LEU A 43 3.72 16.88 0.42
C LEU A 43 5.23 17.16 0.47
N GLY A 44 5.90 17.23 -0.68
CA GLY A 44 7.35 17.43 -0.73
C GLY A 44 8.13 16.23 -0.20
N LEU A 45 7.64 15.01 -0.42
CA LEU A 45 8.26 13.77 0.07
C LEU A 45 9.01 13.04 -1.05
N ASN A 46 10.24 12.62 -0.76
CA ASN A 46 11.06 11.76 -1.60
C ASN A 46 10.98 10.31 -1.12
N MET A 47 9.79 9.73 -1.17
CA MET A 47 9.53 8.35 -0.76
C MET A 47 9.30 7.44 -1.96
N LYS A 48 9.26 6.11 -1.73
CA LYS A 48 9.06 5.13 -2.80
C LYS A 48 7.75 4.35 -2.61
N VAL A 49 7.13 4.03 -3.73
CA VAL A 49 6.06 3.05 -3.85
C VAL A 49 6.58 1.89 -4.69
N SER A 50 6.51 0.69 -4.16
CA SER A 50 6.96 -0.53 -4.83
C SER A 50 5.86 -1.58 -4.82
N GLY A 51 5.68 -2.27 -5.94
CA GLY A 51 4.67 -3.32 -6.08
C GLY A 51 4.26 -3.52 -7.52
N GLU A 52 3.37 -4.47 -7.73
CA GLU A 52 2.82 -4.81 -9.04
C GLU A 52 1.41 -5.40 -8.87
N GLY A 53 0.59 -5.28 -9.93
CA GLY A 53 -0.76 -5.81 -9.94
C GLY A 53 -1.64 -5.20 -8.86
N SER A 54 -2.09 -6.01 -7.92
CA SER A 54 -2.99 -5.62 -6.83
C SER A 54 -2.28 -5.37 -5.48
N ILE A 55 -0.95 -5.49 -5.41
CA ILE A 55 -0.19 -5.41 -4.15
C ILE A 55 0.89 -4.34 -4.28
N TYR A 56 0.85 -3.34 -3.39
CA TYR A 56 1.82 -2.26 -3.34
C TYR A 56 2.28 -1.98 -1.92
N ASN A 57 3.50 -1.46 -1.78
CA ASN A 57 4.09 -1.04 -0.51
C ASN A 57 4.42 0.45 -0.55
N ILE A 58 4.08 1.15 0.51
CA ILE A 58 4.60 2.46 0.86
C ILE A 58 5.92 2.24 1.60
N LEU A 59 7.01 2.84 1.12
CA LEU A 59 8.34 2.64 1.68
C LEU A 59 8.97 3.99 2.04
N PHE A 60 9.33 4.15 3.30
CA PHE A 60 10.01 5.33 3.82
C PHE A 60 11.52 5.23 3.52
N THR A 61 11.86 5.41 2.26
CA THR A 61 13.24 5.44 1.74
C THR A 61 13.31 6.34 0.51
N ASP A 62 14.39 7.08 0.36
CA ASP A 62 14.73 7.87 -0.83
C ASP A 62 15.43 7.03 -1.91
N LYS A 63 15.93 5.84 -1.54
CA LYS A 63 16.74 4.97 -2.39
C LYS A 63 15.90 4.15 -3.36
N GLU A 64 16.51 3.76 -4.47
CA GLU A 64 15.92 2.80 -5.40
C GLU A 64 15.80 1.42 -4.73
N VAL A 65 14.62 0.81 -4.85
CA VAL A 65 14.31 -0.49 -4.25
C VAL A 65 14.33 -1.56 -5.35
N ARG A 66 15.30 -2.47 -5.27
CA ARG A 66 15.51 -3.56 -6.24
C ARG A 66 15.35 -4.94 -5.62
N ASN A 67 15.48 -5.05 -4.30
CA ASN A 67 15.45 -6.31 -3.57
C ASN A 67 15.09 -6.09 -2.10
N TYR A 68 14.91 -7.20 -1.36
CA TYR A 68 14.52 -7.15 0.04
C TYR A 68 15.51 -6.41 0.96
N ARG A 69 16.81 -6.39 0.65
CA ARG A 69 17.80 -5.68 1.48
C ARG A 69 17.60 -4.17 1.41
N ASP A 70 17.15 -3.68 0.26
CA ASP A 70 16.83 -2.27 0.07
C ASP A 70 15.58 -1.89 0.89
N VAL A 71 14.57 -2.78 0.93
CA VAL A 71 13.38 -2.62 1.78
C VAL A 71 13.73 -2.65 3.26
N ALA A 72 14.61 -3.58 3.67
CA ALA A 72 15.05 -3.71 5.07
C ALA A 72 15.87 -2.51 5.56
N ALA A 73 16.38 -1.68 4.66
CA ALA A 73 17.07 -0.43 4.98
C ALA A 73 16.14 0.80 5.06
N SER A 74 14.84 0.62 4.87
CA SER A 74 13.85 1.70 5.04
C SER A 74 13.54 1.95 6.52
N HIS A 75 12.93 3.11 6.82
CA HIS A 75 12.53 3.48 8.19
C HIS A 75 11.30 2.68 8.65
N GLU A 76 11.53 1.54 9.30
CA GLU A 76 10.47 0.64 9.77
C GLU A 76 9.56 1.32 10.81
N GLU A 77 10.11 2.16 11.68
CA GLU A 77 9.37 2.92 12.69
C GLU A 77 8.35 3.88 12.08
N LEU A 78 8.65 4.49 10.92
CA LEU A 78 7.69 5.33 10.20
C LEU A 78 6.58 4.50 9.56
N ASN A 79 6.86 3.28 9.08
CA ASN A 79 5.83 2.34 8.63
C ASN A 79 4.87 1.96 9.76
N LYS A 80 5.39 1.68 10.96
CA LYS A 80 4.57 1.37 12.15
C LYS A 80 3.68 2.54 12.54
N LEU A 81 4.22 3.76 12.51
CA LEU A 81 3.45 4.97 12.81
C LEU A 81 2.33 5.17 11.78
N LEU A 82 2.64 5.04 10.48
CA LEU A 82 1.63 5.12 9.41
C LEU A 82 0.53 4.09 9.61
N TYR A 83 0.89 2.84 9.89
CA TYR A 83 -0.07 1.76 10.17
C TYR A 83 -1.01 2.12 11.33
N MET A 84 -0.48 2.59 12.45
CA MET A 84 -1.29 2.96 13.62
C MET A 84 -2.24 4.13 13.32
N LEU A 85 -1.78 5.14 12.60
CA LEU A 85 -2.62 6.26 12.19
C LEU A 85 -3.74 5.81 11.24
N LEU A 86 -3.43 4.97 10.26
CA LEU A 86 -4.42 4.45 9.31
C LEU A 86 -5.48 3.60 9.99
N LEU A 87 -5.12 2.77 10.98
CA LEU A 87 -6.10 2.02 11.78
C LEU A 87 -7.11 2.93 12.46
N THR A 88 -6.66 4.05 13.04
CA THR A 88 -7.58 5.02 13.68
C THR A 88 -8.50 5.72 12.69
N LYS A 89 -8.15 5.69 11.41
CA LYS A 89 -8.90 6.32 10.31
C LYS A 89 -9.75 5.33 9.51
N GLY A 90 -9.84 4.07 9.98
CA GLY A 90 -10.64 3.02 9.34
C GLY A 90 -9.97 2.35 8.13
N VAL A 91 -8.66 2.51 7.97
CA VAL A 91 -7.90 1.83 6.91
C VAL A 91 -7.00 0.76 7.53
N PHE A 92 -7.20 -0.49 7.12
CA PHE A 92 -6.35 -1.61 7.51
C PHE A 92 -5.35 -1.94 6.41
N ASN A 93 -4.07 -1.87 6.71
CA ASN A 93 -2.97 -2.31 5.86
C ASN A 93 -2.01 -3.19 6.68
N ALA A 94 -1.01 -3.81 6.06
CA ALA A 94 0.01 -4.51 6.83
C ALA A 94 1.00 -3.50 7.46
N GLU A 95 1.45 -3.77 8.67
CA GLU A 95 2.33 -2.91 9.47
C GLU A 95 3.59 -2.43 8.72
N ARG A 96 4.11 -3.24 7.79
CA ARG A 96 5.26 -2.92 6.93
C ARG A 96 4.91 -2.14 5.66
N GLY A 97 3.77 -1.46 5.62
CA GLY A 97 3.39 -0.57 4.53
C GLY A 97 2.72 -1.24 3.33
N MET A 98 2.33 -2.52 3.41
CA MET A 98 1.72 -3.25 2.30
C MET A 98 0.20 -3.03 2.25
N PHE A 99 -0.28 -2.71 1.06
CA PHE A 99 -1.69 -2.59 0.68
C PHE A 99 -2.04 -3.63 -0.36
N CYS A 100 -3.20 -4.27 -0.21
CA CYS A 100 -3.72 -5.27 -1.15
C CYS A 100 -5.11 -4.86 -1.62
N MET A 101 -5.30 -4.82 -2.94
CA MET A 101 -6.61 -4.61 -3.56
C MET A 101 -7.33 -5.95 -3.68
N SER A 102 -8.64 -5.95 -3.50
CA SER A 102 -9.47 -7.14 -3.65
C SER A 102 -10.61 -6.90 -4.65
N THR A 103 -11.20 -7.99 -5.14
CA THR A 103 -12.31 -7.93 -6.10
C THR A 103 -13.59 -7.34 -5.53
N ALA A 104 -13.69 -7.22 -4.20
CA ALA A 104 -14.83 -6.59 -3.52
C ALA A 104 -14.66 -5.07 -3.37
N MET A 105 -13.46 -4.52 -3.66
CA MET A 105 -13.20 -3.09 -3.59
C MET A 105 -13.61 -2.41 -4.88
N GLU A 106 -14.13 -1.20 -4.73
CA GLU A 106 -14.40 -0.26 -5.82
C GLU A 106 -13.40 0.90 -5.79
N GLU A 107 -13.36 1.69 -6.86
CA GLU A 107 -12.50 2.88 -6.92
C GLU A 107 -12.74 3.84 -5.72
N ALA A 108 -13.98 3.95 -5.25
CA ALA A 108 -14.33 4.78 -4.10
C ALA A 108 -13.63 4.35 -2.81
N ASP A 109 -13.46 3.03 -2.60
CA ASP A 109 -12.76 2.49 -1.43
C ASP A 109 -11.27 2.84 -1.48
N VAL A 110 -10.66 2.70 -2.66
CA VAL A 110 -9.26 3.07 -2.88
C VAL A 110 -9.05 4.57 -2.65
N ARG A 111 -9.94 5.42 -3.18
CA ARG A 111 -9.87 6.88 -2.99
C ARG A 111 -10.07 7.28 -1.53
N PHE A 112 -10.96 6.61 -0.80
CA PHE A 112 -11.10 6.80 0.65
C PHE A 112 -9.77 6.46 1.36
N GLY A 113 -9.18 5.29 1.06
CA GLY A 113 -7.89 4.89 1.62
C GLY A 113 -6.78 5.90 1.34
N LEU A 114 -6.68 6.38 0.10
CA LEU A 114 -5.70 7.40 -0.32
C LEU A 114 -5.86 8.73 0.43
N GLN A 115 -7.09 9.16 0.66
CA GLN A 115 -7.35 10.37 1.47
C GLN A 115 -6.85 10.20 2.91
N GLN A 116 -7.02 9.01 3.49
CA GLN A 116 -6.50 8.73 4.83
C GLN A 116 -4.97 8.64 4.85
N VAL A 117 -4.36 8.07 3.80
CA VAL A 117 -2.90 8.05 3.63
C VAL A 117 -2.35 9.48 3.56
N GLU A 118 -2.93 10.35 2.74
CA GLU A 118 -2.51 11.76 2.64
C GLU A 118 -2.64 12.49 3.99
N THR A 119 -3.77 12.29 4.68
CA THR A 119 -4.00 12.86 6.00
C THR A 119 -2.98 12.36 7.03
N ALA A 120 -2.68 11.06 7.03
CA ALA A 120 -1.71 10.46 7.94
C ALA A 120 -0.29 10.96 7.66
N LEU A 121 0.14 10.97 6.39
CA LEU A 121 1.46 11.48 6.00
C LEU A 121 1.61 12.96 6.34
N THR A 122 0.57 13.77 6.15
CA THR A 122 0.58 15.18 6.55
C THR A 122 0.81 15.34 8.06
N GLN A 123 0.15 14.50 8.88
CA GLN A 123 0.36 14.49 10.33
C GLN A 123 1.77 14.02 10.73
N MET A 124 2.38 13.18 9.90
CA MET A 124 3.71 12.61 10.14
C MET A 124 4.86 13.53 9.71
N LEU A 125 4.61 14.58 8.91
CA LEU A 125 5.69 15.43 8.37
C LEU A 125 6.73 15.85 9.42
N PRO A 126 6.37 16.34 10.62
CA PRO A 126 7.38 16.72 11.63
C PRO A 126 8.23 15.54 12.11
N VAL A 127 7.64 14.36 12.21
CA VAL A 127 8.35 13.12 12.63
C VAL A 127 9.22 12.60 11.50
N ILE A 128 8.76 12.70 10.25
CA ILE A 128 9.54 12.32 9.07
C ILE A 128 10.78 13.22 8.97
N GLU A 129 10.63 14.54 9.16
CA GLU A 129 11.73 15.49 9.15
C GLU A 129 12.77 15.20 10.26
N GLU A 130 12.34 14.73 11.43
CA GLU A 130 13.22 14.39 12.56
C GLU A 130 13.95 13.07 12.34
N ILE A 131 13.26 12.00 11.87
CA ILE A 131 13.79 10.63 11.78
C ILE A 131 14.49 10.36 10.45
N GLY A 132 13.93 10.88 9.35
CA GLY A 132 14.37 10.65 7.98
C GLY A 132 14.39 11.94 7.16
N PRO A 133 15.25 12.90 7.50
CA PRO A 133 15.31 14.20 6.80
C PRO A 133 15.60 14.06 5.31
N GLU A 134 16.24 12.97 4.87
CA GLU A 134 16.47 12.65 3.44
C GLU A 134 15.18 12.33 2.68
N LEU A 135 14.08 12.10 3.38
CA LEU A 135 12.76 11.86 2.80
C LEU A 135 12.00 13.15 2.46
N ILE A 136 12.51 14.30 2.86
CA ILE A 136 11.95 15.63 2.53
C ILE A 136 12.70 16.21 1.32
N LEU A 137 11.94 16.78 0.35
CA LEU A 137 12.49 17.41 -0.87
C LEU A 137 12.95 18.84 -0.61
#